data_91a1bf2a8fd87019d01f871f0177c3ff
#
_entry.id   91a1bf2a8fd87019d01f871f0177c3ff
#
_cell.length_a   1.000
_cell.length_b   1.000
_cell.length_c   1.000
_cell.angle_alpha   90.00
_cell.angle_beta   90.00
_cell.angle_gamma   90.00
#
_symmetry.space_group_name_H-M   'P 1'
#
loop_
_entity.id
_entity.type
_entity.pdbx_description
1 polymer ?
#
loop_
_entity_poly.entity_id
_entity_poly.type
_entity_poly.pdbx_seq_one_letter_code
_entity_poly.pdbx_strand_id
1 'polypeptide(L)'
;FAADRNQVYFFQKEMAQAQVRLEFASGIYDESKTPLAQVFNEYFGGGMAGLVFQELREARALAYSAWAHYFTPSRMKEENILVGAIGCQADKTFEAVTAFVELLDNMPINQTRWESAHSAILSTYRTNPIGSRSRPSYAYDVRTLGLNGDPRENRYKVLEDADISSLRKFYAEEIKPRNILISIVGDSAKINLSKLKEFGPLTEVKVGELFNR
;
A
#
# COMPACT_ATOMS: atom_id res chain seq x y z
N PHE A 1 -15.76 0.19 0.19
CA PHE A 1 -14.69 -0.20 -0.76
C PHE A 1 -14.26 -1.66 -0.62
N ALA A 2 -14.71 -2.34 0.41
CA ALA A 2 -14.39 -3.75 0.62
C ALA A 2 -14.97 -4.62 -0.52
N ALA A 3 -14.12 -5.36 -1.21
CA ALA A 3 -14.54 -6.31 -2.22
C ALA A 3 -14.99 -7.62 -1.54
N ASP A 4 -16.09 -8.20 -2.01
CA ASP A 4 -16.58 -9.49 -1.49
C ASP A 4 -15.69 -10.68 -1.91
N ARG A 5 -14.86 -10.48 -2.92
CA ARG A 5 -13.90 -11.45 -3.46
C ARG A 5 -12.77 -10.75 -4.21
N ASN A 6 -11.70 -11.47 -4.48
CA ASN A 6 -10.67 -10.99 -5.41
C ASN A 6 -11.26 -10.75 -6.79
N GLN A 7 -10.81 -9.69 -7.46
CA GLN A 7 -11.27 -9.29 -8.79
C GLN A 7 -10.12 -8.76 -9.61
N VAL A 8 -10.04 -9.14 -10.88
CA VAL A 8 -9.05 -8.64 -11.83
C VAL A 8 -9.77 -7.81 -12.90
N TYR A 9 -9.33 -6.57 -13.08
CA TYR A 9 -9.75 -5.68 -14.17
C TYR A 9 -8.61 -5.52 -15.16
N PHE A 10 -8.88 -5.70 -16.42
CA PHE A 10 -7.91 -5.55 -17.49
C PHE A 10 -8.36 -4.49 -18.49
N PHE A 11 -7.47 -3.56 -18.79
CA PHE A 11 -7.67 -2.55 -19.83
C PHE A 11 -6.62 -2.73 -20.92
N GLN A 12 -7.11 -3.00 -22.15
CA GLN A 12 -6.24 -3.19 -23.32
C GLN A 12 -5.60 -1.87 -23.74
N LYS A 13 -4.28 -1.86 -23.78
CA LYS A 13 -3.49 -0.78 -24.37
C LYS A 13 -2.19 -1.34 -24.92
N GLU A 14 -1.92 -1.07 -26.19
CA GLU A 14 -0.64 -1.44 -26.79
C GLU A 14 0.50 -0.65 -26.14
N MET A 15 1.35 -1.35 -25.40
CA MET A 15 2.49 -0.79 -24.67
C MET A 15 3.51 -1.86 -24.35
N ALA A 16 4.78 -1.44 -24.18
CA ALA A 16 5.87 -2.36 -23.85
C ALA A 16 5.84 -2.83 -22.38
N GLN A 17 5.37 -1.97 -21.50
CA GLN A 17 5.27 -2.25 -20.07
C GLN A 17 3.80 -2.37 -19.66
N ALA A 18 3.50 -3.28 -18.73
CA ALA A 18 2.23 -3.30 -18.04
C ALA A 18 2.29 -2.41 -16.80
N GLN A 19 1.17 -1.75 -16.50
CA GLN A 19 0.94 -1.05 -15.24
C GLN A 19 -0.07 -1.85 -14.44
N VAL A 20 0.32 -2.26 -13.26
CA VAL A 20 -0.51 -3.03 -12.33
C VAL A 20 -0.76 -2.20 -11.08
N ARG A 21 -1.98 -2.23 -10.58
CA ARG A 21 -2.36 -1.67 -9.30
C ARG A 21 -3.10 -2.75 -8.51
N LEU A 22 -2.70 -2.94 -7.27
CA LEU A 22 -3.34 -3.83 -6.30
C LEU A 22 -3.91 -2.97 -5.19
N GLU A 23 -5.17 -3.19 -4.85
CA GLU A 23 -5.85 -2.37 -3.85
C GLU A 23 -6.74 -3.24 -2.97
N PHE A 24 -6.80 -2.92 -1.70
CA PHE A 24 -7.83 -3.44 -0.80
C PHE A 24 -8.15 -2.44 0.30
N ALA A 25 -9.40 -2.45 0.74
CA ALA A 25 -9.80 -1.74 1.94
C ALA A 25 -9.43 -2.57 3.17
N SER A 26 -8.90 -1.89 4.17
CA SER A 26 -8.70 -2.41 5.51
C SER A 26 -9.84 -1.93 6.42
N GLY A 27 -9.69 -1.92 7.72
CA GLY A 27 -10.72 -1.43 8.63
C GLY A 27 -10.99 0.08 8.52
N ILE A 28 -12.06 0.53 9.15
CA ILE A 28 -12.35 1.96 9.33
C ILE A 28 -11.19 2.60 10.11
N TYR A 29 -10.94 3.87 9.81
CA TYR A 29 -9.92 4.66 10.48
C TYR A 29 -9.98 4.54 12.00
N ASP A 30 -8.84 4.23 12.57
CA ASP A 30 -8.58 4.17 14.01
C ASP A 30 -7.24 4.86 14.29
N GLU A 31 -7.27 5.98 15.01
CA GLU A 31 -6.08 6.75 15.34
C GLU A 31 -5.03 5.93 16.07
N SER A 32 -5.43 4.99 16.91
CA SER A 32 -4.50 4.14 17.67
C SER A 32 -3.59 3.29 16.77
N LYS A 33 -3.99 3.01 15.53
CA LYS A 33 -3.25 2.24 14.54
C LYS A 33 -2.34 3.11 13.66
N THR A 34 -2.58 4.43 13.62
CA THR A 34 -1.83 5.36 12.76
C THR A 34 -0.31 5.31 12.98
N PRO A 35 0.22 5.25 14.22
CA PRO A 35 1.66 5.15 14.42
C PRO A 35 2.30 3.93 13.75
N LEU A 36 1.66 2.76 13.89
CA LEU A 36 2.15 1.52 13.29
C LEU A 36 1.94 1.48 11.77
N ALA A 37 0.88 2.11 11.26
CA ALA A 37 0.69 2.30 9.82
C ALA A 37 1.85 3.10 9.19
N GLN A 38 2.36 4.11 9.87
CA GLN A 38 3.52 4.87 9.41
C GLN A 38 4.80 4.03 9.36
N VAL A 39 5.06 3.23 10.39
CA VAL A 39 6.22 2.33 10.39
C VAL A 39 6.05 1.22 9.35
N PHE A 40 4.84 0.67 9.21
CA PHE A 40 4.54 -0.30 8.15
C PHE A 40 4.81 0.28 6.76
N ASN A 41 4.40 1.50 6.50
CA ASN A 41 4.67 2.17 5.24
C ASN A 41 6.17 2.30 4.96
N GLU A 42 6.96 2.70 5.95
CA GLU A 42 8.41 2.77 5.82
C GLU A 42 9.04 1.39 5.63
N TYR A 43 8.58 0.40 6.39
CA TYR A 43 9.07 -0.98 6.33
C TYR A 43 8.74 -1.66 5.00
N PHE A 44 7.48 -1.56 4.56
CA PHE A 44 6.94 -2.30 3.42
C PHE A 44 7.12 -1.55 2.10
N GLY A 45 6.75 -0.28 2.06
CA GLY A 45 6.69 0.52 0.85
C GLY A 45 7.68 1.68 0.77
N GLY A 46 8.47 1.93 1.81
CA GLY A 46 9.30 3.11 2.01
C GLY A 46 10.45 3.30 1.02
N GLY A 47 10.15 3.75 -0.19
CA GLY A 47 11.13 4.08 -1.20
C GLY A 47 12.05 2.91 -1.55
N MET A 48 13.35 3.19 -1.79
CA MET A 48 14.33 2.16 -2.18
C MET A 48 14.69 1.18 -1.06
N ALA A 49 14.46 1.52 0.20
CA ALA A 49 14.71 0.65 1.34
C ALA A 49 13.52 -0.26 1.67
N GLY A 50 12.33 0.08 1.19
CA GLY A 50 11.10 -0.67 1.42
C GLY A 50 11.14 -2.08 0.86
N LEU A 51 10.46 -2.99 1.53
CA LEU A 51 10.44 -4.41 1.18
C LEU A 51 9.96 -4.66 -0.25
N VAL A 52 8.90 -3.97 -0.69
CA VAL A 52 8.33 -4.11 -2.04
C VAL A 52 9.37 -3.79 -3.12
N PHE A 53 10.09 -2.69 -2.95
CA PHE A 53 11.13 -2.29 -3.91
C PHE A 53 12.27 -3.31 -3.93
N GLN A 54 12.77 -3.71 -2.76
CA GLN A 54 13.88 -4.63 -2.63
C GLN A 54 13.56 -6.02 -3.21
N GLU A 55 12.37 -6.54 -2.97
CA GLU A 55 11.99 -7.87 -3.42
C GLU A 55 11.60 -7.90 -4.90
N LEU A 56 10.80 -6.94 -5.36
CA LEU A 56 10.26 -7.00 -6.73
C LEU A 56 11.21 -6.43 -7.77
N ARG A 57 11.95 -5.38 -7.43
CA ARG A 57 12.86 -4.73 -8.36
C ARG A 57 14.28 -5.24 -8.23
N GLU A 58 14.87 -5.20 -7.04
CA GLU A 58 16.29 -5.50 -6.85
C GLU A 58 16.59 -7.01 -6.86
N ALA A 59 15.84 -7.79 -6.07
CA ALA A 59 16.13 -9.22 -5.93
C ALA A 59 15.61 -10.06 -7.10
N ARG A 60 14.39 -9.77 -7.58
CA ARG A 60 13.75 -10.59 -8.63
C ARG A 60 13.78 -9.96 -10.02
N ALA A 61 14.17 -8.69 -10.16
CA ALA A 61 14.18 -7.94 -11.43
C ALA A 61 12.85 -8.00 -12.21
N LEU A 62 11.72 -8.10 -11.50
CA LEU A 62 10.40 -8.22 -12.09
C LEU A 62 9.77 -6.88 -12.47
N ALA A 63 10.25 -5.78 -11.86
CA ALA A 63 9.64 -4.48 -11.99
C ALA A 63 10.66 -3.37 -12.28
N TYR A 64 10.27 -2.39 -13.10
CA TYR A 64 10.98 -1.11 -13.23
C TYR A 64 10.69 -0.18 -12.07
N SER A 65 9.42 -0.21 -11.64
CA SER A 65 8.93 0.52 -10.47
C SER A 65 8.04 -0.39 -9.65
N ALA A 66 8.21 -0.35 -8.34
CA ALA A 66 7.35 -1.06 -7.40
C ALA A 66 7.26 -0.23 -6.13
N TRP A 67 6.06 -0.02 -5.64
CA TRP A 67 5.80 0.65 -4.37
C TRP A 67 4.49 0.16 -3.75
N ALA A 68 4.34 0.39 -2.47
CA ALA A 68 3.08 0.21 -1.77
C ALA A 68 2.91 1.30 -0.72
N HIS A 69 1.66 1.62 -0.40
CA HIS A 69 1.35 2.53 0.68
C HIS A 69 0.01 2.18 1.32
N TYR A 70 -0.03 2.16 2.62
CA TYR A 70 -1.24 2.04 3.42
C TYR A 70 -1.74 3.46 3.73
N PHE A 71 -2.75 3.87 3.03
CA PHE A 71 -3.36 5.19 3.17
C PHE A 71 -4.35 5.20 4.33
N THR A 72 -4.17 6.14 5.23
CA THR A 72 -5.17 6.51 6.22
C THR A 72 -6.05 7.61 5.63
N PRO A 73 -7.37 7.58 5.83
CA PRO A 73 -8.26 8.57 5.24
C PRO A 73 -8.08 9.95 5.90
N SER A 74 -8.66 10.97 5.30
CA SER A 74 -8.70 12.34 5.83
C SER A 74 -9.92 12.64 6.67
N ARG A 75 -10.85 11.69 6.82
CA ARG A 75 -12.10 11.88 7.59
C ARG A 75 -12.42 10.65 8.44
N MET A 76 -13.08 10.91 9.56
CA MET A 76 -13.64 9.84 10.40
C MET A 76 -14.62 8.97 9.60
N LYS A 77 -14.69 7.68 9.98
CA LYS A 77 -15.60 6.68 9.39
C LYS A 77 -15.30 6.28 7.94
N GLU A 78 -14.24 6.81 7.35
CA GLU A 78 -13.72 6.30 6.09
C GLU A 78 -12.75 5.13 6.34
N GLU A 79 -12.59 4.28 5.32
CA GLU A 79 -11.72 3.10 5.39
C GLU A 79 -10.28 3.45 5.08
N ASN A 80 -9.35 2.75 5.74
CA ASN A 80 -7.97 2.69 5.31
C ASN A 80 -7.86 1.85 4.03
N ILE A 81 -6.94 2.19 3.15
CA ILE A 81 -6.74 1.50 1.87
C ILE A 81 -5.26 1.22 1.67
N LEU A 82 -4.89 -0.05 1.45
CA LEU A 82 -3.58 -0.35 0.90
C LEU A 82 -3.63 -0.27 -0.61
N VAL A 83 -2.65 0.42 -1.18
CA VAL A 83 -2.41 0.50 -2.61
C VAL A 83 -1.01 0.03 -2.90
N GLY A 84 -0.88 -0.93 -3.80
CA GLY A 84 0.39 -1.32 -4.40
C GLY A 84 0.40 -1.01 -5.90
N ALA A 85 1.55 -0.68 -6.44
CA ALA A 85 1.69 -0.47 -7.88
C ALA A 85 3.00 -1.08 -8.40
N ILE A 86 2.93 -1.64 -9.60
CA ILE A 86 4.05 -2.27 -10.29
C ILE A 86 4.05 -1.81 -11.75
N GLY A 87 5.20 -1.33 -12.23
CA GLY A 87 5.48 -1.19 -13.65
C GLY A 87 6.44 -2.30 -14.07
N CYS A 88 6.02 -3.24 -14.91
CA CYS A 88 6.81 -4.39 -15.32
C CYS A 88 6.78 -4.61 -16.84
N GLN A 89 7.62 -5.51 -17.35
CA GLN A 89 7.49 -5.99 -18.72
C GLN A 89 6.15 -6.72 -18.88
N ALA A 90 5.48 -6.54 -20.01
CA ALA A 90 4.13 -7.06 -20.21
C ALA A 90 4.06 -8.59 -20.07
N ASP A 91 5.07 -9.31 -20.55
CA ASP A 91 5.19 -10.77 -20.44
C ASP A 91 5.50 -11.26 -19.02
N LYS A 92 5.93 -10.37 -18.12
CA LYS A 92 6.24 -10.66 -16.71
C LYS A 92 5.13 -10.25 -15.75
N THR A 93 3.98 -9.82 -16.26
CA THR A 93 2.88 -9.31 -15.43
C THR A 93 2.39 -10.35 -14.42
N PHE A 94 2.24 -11.61 -14.83
CA PHE A 94 1.76 -12.66 -13.93
C PHE A 94 2.75 -12.91 -12.78
N GLU A 95 4.03 -13.06 -13.08
CA GLU A 95 5.08 -13.28 -12.09
C GLU A 95 5.21 -12.08 -11.12
N ALA A 96 5.08 -10.87 -11.64
CA ALA A 96 5.16 -9.66 -10.82
C ALA A 96 3.97 -9.55 -9.85
N VAL A 97 2.75 -9.85 -10.32
CA VAL A 97 1.55 -9.89 -9.47
C VAL A 97 1.66 -11.00 -8.43
N THR A 98 2.08 -12.21 -8.83
CA THR A 98 2.28 -13.33 -7.91
C THR A 98 3.24 -12.95 -6.80
N ALA A 99 4.40 -12.40 -7.14
CA ALA A 99 5.41 -12.01 -6.16
C ALA A 99 4.90 -10.92 -5.20
N PHE A 100 4.08 -9.98 -5.68
CA PHE A 100 3.50 -8.97 -4.80
C PHE A 100 2.46 -9.55 -3.85
N VAL A 101 1.57 -10.42 -4.35
CA VAL A 101 0.56 -11.10 -3.52
C VAL A 101 1.26 -11.98 -2.48
N GLU A 102 2.31 -12.70 -2.84
CA GLU A 102 3.13 -13.48 -1.89
C GLU A 102 3.70 -12.61 -0.77
N LEU A 103 4.18 -11.38 -1.09
CA LEU A 103 4.66 -10.45 -0.07
C LEU A 103 3.55 -9.93 0.85
N LEU A 104 2.34 -9.75 0.32
CA LEU A 104 1.18 -9.36 1.14
C LEU A 104 0.74 -10.50 2.06
N ASP A 105 0.78 -11.75 1.58
CA ASP A 105 0.35 -12.91 2.35
C ASP A 105 1.40 -13.38 3.36
N ASN A 106 2.68 -13.24 3.01
CA ASN A 106 3.80 -13.78 3.77
C ASN A 106 4.93 -12.75 3.91
N MET A 107 4.60 -11.56 4.41
CA MET A 107 5.60 -10.51 4.63
C MET A 107 6.75 -11.00 5.52
N PRO A 108 7.99 -11.07 5.01
CA PRO A 108 9.13 -11.44 5.85
C PRO A 108 9.36 -10.37 6.92
N ILE A 109 9.47 -10.83 8.17
CA ILE A 109 9.72 -9.96 9.32
C ILE A 109 11.19 -10.05 9.71
N ASN A 110 11.91 -8.94 9.57
CA ASN A 110 13.34 -8.83 9.82
C ASN A 110 13.64 -7.73 10.84
N GLN A 111 14.42 -8.05 11.87
CA GLN A 111 14.72 -7.14 12.96
C GLN A 111 15.48 -5.88 12.50
N THR A 112 16.50 -6.05 11.66
CA THR A 112 17.30 -4.91 11.18
C THR A 112 16.47 -3.94 10.34
N ARG A 113 15.57 -4.45 9.50
CA ARG A 113 14.66 -3.61 8.72
C ARG A 113 13.65 -2.90 9.61
N TRP A 114 13.14 -3.59 10.66
CA TRP A 114 12.28 -2.97 11.65
C TRP A 114 12.99 -1.79 12.33
N GLU A 115 14.20 -1.99 12.84
CA GLU A 115 14.99 -0.95 13.52
C GLU A 115 15.23 0.26 12.61
N SER A 116 15.55 0.02 11.34
CA SER A 116 15.74 1.08 10.34
C SER A 116 14.46 1.88 10.10
N ALA A 117 13.35 1.20 9.83
CA ALA A 117 12.06 1.85 9.56
C ALA A 117 11.55 2.60 10.79
N HIS A 118 11.62 1.98 11.96
CA HIS A 118 11.21 2.57 13.24
C HIS A 118 12.03 3.83 13.58
N SER A 119 13.36 3.75 13.48
CA SER A 119 14.24 4.89 13.70
C SER A 119 14.00 6.03 12.70
N ALA A 120 13.71 5.72 11.43
CA ALA A 120 13.38 6.72 10.41
C ALA A 120 12.09 7.49 10.77
N ILE A 121 11.05 6.79 11.22
CA ILE A 121 9.80 7.44 11.63
C ILE A 121 10.00 8.28 12.91
N LEU A 122 10.68 7.78 13.92
CA LEU A 122 11.00 8.55 15.13
C LEU A 122 11.82 9.80 14.78
N SER A 123 12.80 9.68 13.88
CA SER A 123 13.59 10.82 13.41
C SER A 123 12.71 11.86 12.71
N THR A 124 11.75 11.42 11.89
CA THR A 124 10.80 12.32 11.20
C THR A 124 10.01 13.15 12.20
N TYR A 125 9.52 12.57 13.28
CA TYR A 125 8.82 13.31 14.33
C TYR A 125 9.70 14.36 15.02
N ARG A 126 10.98 14.07 15.21
CA ARG A 126 11.94 14.97 15.87
C ARG A 126 12.40 16.12 14.98
N THR A 127 12.55 15.85 13.68
CA THR A 127 13.24 16.77 12.75
C THR A 127 12.32 17.50 11.79
N ASN A 128 11.06 17.06 11.65
CA ASN A 128 10.12 17.64 10.67
C ASN A 128 8.97 18.39 11.37
N PRO A 129 9.18 19.65 11.80
CA PRO A 129 8.13 20.47 12.39
C PRO A 129 7.09 20.86 11.33
N ILE A 130 5.85 21.06 11.75
CA ILE A 130 4.81 21.60 10.87
C ILE A 130 5.16 23.06 10.55
N GLY A 131 5.45 23.34 9.29
CA GLY A 131 5.72 24.68 8.82
C GLY A 131 4.55 25.63 9.08
N SER A 132 4.83 26.89 9.32
CA SER A 132 3.81 27.89 9.67
C SER A 132 2.66 27.98 8.67
N ARG A 133 2.96 27.84 7.37
CA ARG A 133 1.97 27.87 6.29
C ARG A 133 1.06 26.63 6.27
N SER A 134 1.53 25.48 6.74
CA SER A 134 0.78 24.22 6.76
C SER A 134 -0.02 24.02 8.05
N ARG A 135 0.17 24.86 9.07
CA ARG A 135 -0.56 24.72 10.35
C ARG A 135 -2.08 24.79 10.21
N PRO A 136 -2.66 25.72 9.39
CA PRO A 136 -4.11 25.79 9.26
C PRO A 136 -4.70 24.53 8.59
N SER A 137 -4.08 24.03 7.51
CA SER A 137 -4.53 22.79 6.84
C SER A 137 -4.37 21.58 7.76
N TYR A 138 -3.24 21.47 8.47
CA TYR A 138 -3.02 20.40 9.44
C TYR A 138 -4.07 20.43 10.56
N ALA A 139 -4.39 21.60 11.13
CA ALA A 139 -5.42 21.72 12.15
C ALA A 139 -6.81 21.34 11.62
N TYR A 140 -7.10 21.66 10.37
CA TYR A 140 -8.32 21.22 9.70
C TYR A 140 -8.36 19.69 9.56
N ASP A 141 -7.27 19.06 9.07
CA ASP A 141 -7.17 17.60 8.91
C ASP A 141 -7.35 16.87 10.24
N VAL A 142 -6.68 17.32 11.30
CA VAL A 142 -6.83 16.80 12.67
C VAL A 142 -8.30 16.84 13.11
N ARG A 143 -8.98 17.96 12.83
CA ARG A 143 -10.38 18.15 13.20
C ARG A 143 -11.32 17.26 12.39
N THR A 144 -11.07 17.06 11.09
CA THR A 144 -11.88 16.17 10.24
C THR A 144 -11.75 14.71 10.63
N LEU A 145 -10.61 14.33 11.23
CA LEU A 145 -10.38 13.03 11.87
C LEU A 145 -11.01 12.93 13.28
N GLY A 146 -11.68 13.98 13.76
CA GLY A 146 -12.33 13.99 15.07
C GLY A 146 -11.37 14.02 16.25
N LEU A 147 -10.12 14.41 16.03
CA LEU A 147 -9.10 14.44 17.06
C LEU A 147 -9.11 15.79 17.80
N ASN A 148 -8.89 15.74 19.11
CA ASN A 148 -8.78 16.92 19.97
C ASN A 148 -7.31 17.31 20.14
N GLY A 149 -6.85 18.25 19.30
CA GLY A 149 -5.47 18.72 19.34
C GLY A 149 -4.50 17.90 18.49
N ASP A 150 -3.24 18.27 18.55
CA ASP A 150 -2.17 17.65 17.77
C ASP A 150 -1.87 16.22 18.25
N PRO A 151 -2.09 15.18 17.45
CA PRO A 151 -1.89 13.80 17.88
C PRO A 151 -0.42 13.37 17.90
N ARG A 152 0.52 14.18 17.40
CA ARG A 152 1.92 13.78 17.19
C ARG A 152 2.64 13.38 18.46
N GLU A 153 2.39 14.06 19.57
CA GLU A 153 3.01 13.70 20.85
C GLU A 153 2.58 12.30 21.30
N ASN A 154 1.30 12.00 21.19
CA ASN A 154 0.79 10.68 21.57
C ASN A 154 1.29 9.59 20.62
N ARG A 155 1.28 9.87 19.30
CA ARG A 155 1.84 8.95 18.28
C ARG A 155 3.31 8.66 18.55
N TYR A 156 4.08 9.67 18.89
CA TYR A 156 5.50 9.52 19.21
C TYR A 156 5.71 8.61 20.43
N LYS A 157 4.95 8.79 21.52
CA LYS A 157 5.01 7.92 22.71
C LYS A 157 4.69 6.46 22.35
N VAL A 158 3.63 6.24 21.57
CA VAL A 158 3.27 4.89 21.10
C VAL A 158 4.41 4.27 20.30
N LEU A 159 5.09 5.06 19.46
CA LEU A 159 6.22 4.59 18.68
C LEU A 159 7.45 4.30 19.54
N GLU A 160 7.73 5.09 20.58
CA GLU A 160 8.86 4.81 21.49
C GLU A 160 8.73 3.45 22.19
N ASP A 161 7.51 3.03 22.51
CA ASP A 161 7.20 1.77 23.18
C ASP A 161 7.01 0.59 22.19
N ALA A 162 6.94 0.88 20.87
CA ALA A 162 6.67 -0.13 19.86
C ALA A 162 7.88 -1.00 19.56
N ASP A 163 7.64 -2.27 19.33
CA ASP A 163 8.62 -3.27 18.95
C ASP A 163 8.20 -4.02 17.67
N ILE A 164 9.02 -4.99 17.24
CA ILE A 164 8.75 -5.80 16.06
C ILE A 164 7.46 -6.64 16.21
N SER A 165 7.05 -6.94 17.43
CA SER A 165 5.79 -7.67 17.67
C SER A 165 4.59 -6.79 17.38
N SER A 166 4.69 -5.49 17.60
CA SER A 166 3.69 -4.49 17.22
C SER A 166 3.47 -4.43 15.71
N LEU A 167 4.56 -4.49 14.92
CA LEU A 167 4.47 -4.59 13.47
C LEU A 167 3.81 -5.89 13.01
N ARG A 168 4.16 -7.02 13.64
CA ARG A 168 3.53 -8.33 13.34
C ARG A 168 2.03 -8.31 13.58
N LYS A 169 1.62 -7.71 14.70
CA LYS A 169 0.20 -7.56 15.04
C LYS A 169 -0.51 -6.69 14.03
N PHE A 170 0.03 -5.52 13.72
CA PHE A 170 -0.53 -4.63 12.70
C PHE A 170 -0.69 -5.34 11.34
N TYR A 171 0.35 -6.02 10.88
CA TYR A 171 0.29 -6.80 9.65
C TYR A 171 -0.79 -7.86 9.67
N ALA A 172 -0.92 -8.62 10.75
CA ALA A 172 -1.91 -9.67 10.88
C ALA A 172 -3.35 -9.15 10.90
N GLU A 173 -3.58 -7.98 11.52
CA GLU A 173 -4.92 -7.39 11.68
C GLU A 173 -5.35 -6.54 10.48
N GLU A 174 -4.42 -5.77 9.90
CA GLU A 174 -4.74 -4.76 8.89
C GLU A 174 -4.40 -5.17 7.47
N ILE A 175 -3.40 -6.03 7.27
CA ILE A 175 -2.90 -6.38 5.94
C ILE A 175 -3.34 -7.76 5.49
N LYS A 176 -3.25 -8.76 6.38
CA LYS A 176 -3.70 -10.13 6.14
C LYS A 176 -5.21 -10.27 6.36
N PRO A 177 -5.78 -11.34 5.90
CA PRO A 177 -6.11 -11.63 4.51
C PRO A 177 -7.22 -10.70 4.04
N ARG A 178 -7.08 -10.16 2.87
CA ARG A 178 -8.05 -9.23 2.27
C ARG A 178 -8.39 -9.68 0.85
N ASN A 179 -9.59 -9.37 0.42
CA ASN A 179 -9.92 -9.49 -0.99
C ASN A 179 -9.25 -8.34 -1.75
N ILE A 180 -8.51 -8.68 -2.79
CA ILE A 180 -7.69 -7.74 -3.54
C ILE A 180 -8.35 -7.41 -4.87
N LEU A 181 -8.45 -6.13 -5.20
CA LEU A 181 -8.74 -5.65 -6.53
C LEU A 181 -7.43 -5.45 -7.28
N ILE A 182 -7.29 -6.09 -8.44
CA ILE A 182 -6.11 -6.00 -9.29
C ILE A 182 -6.53 -5.32 -10.59
N SER A 183 -5.98 -4.15 -10.87
CA SER A 183 -6.21 -3.41 -12.11
C SER A 183 -4.95 -3.44 -12.97
N ILE A 184 -5.08 -3.83 -14.23
CA ILE A 184 -3.97 -4.02 -15.15
C ILE A 184 -4.24 -3.26 -16.44
N VAL A 185 -3.29 -2.43 -16.85
CA VAL A 185 -3.24 -1.80 -18.16
C VAL A 185 -2.05 -2.35 -18.92
N GLY A 186 -2.27 -2.89 -20.12
CA GLY A 186 -1.18 -3.46 -20.91
C GLY A 186 -1.65 -4.08 -22.22
N ASP A 187 -0.70 -4.71 -22.91
CA ASP A 187 -0.91 -5.33 -24.21
C ASP A 187 -1.28 -6.81 -24.04
N SER A 188 -2.55 -7.15 -24.36
CA SER A 188 -3.06 -8.52 -24.27
C SER A 188 -2.35 -9.52 -25.18
N ALA A 189 -1.66 -9.04 -26.21
CA ALA A 189 -0.83 -9.92 -27.07
C ALA A 189 0.42 -10.44 -26.33
N LYS A 190 0.83 -9.78 -25.24
CA LYS A 190 2.01 -10.10 -24.45
C LYS A 190 1.69 -10.61 -23.06
N ILE A 191 0.54 -10.23 -22.50
CA ILE A 191 0.10 -10.60 -21.14
C ILE A 191 -0.69 -11.89 -21.20
N ASN A 192 -0.35 -12.86 -20.35
CA ASN A 192 -1.13 -14.08 -20.22
C ASN A 192 -2.39 -13.88 -19.36
N LEU A 193 -3.48 -13.41 -19.99
CA LEU A 193 -4.75 -13.15 -19.32
C LEU A 193 -5.37 -14.41 -18.69
N SER A 194 -5.10 -15.59 -19.24
CA SER A 194 -5.63 -16.85 -18.69
C SER A 194 -5.02 -17.16 -17.32
N LYS A 195 -3.73 -16.93 -17.14
CA LYS A 195 -3.07 -17.08 -15.82
C LYS A 195 -3.54 -16.03 -14.81
N LEU A 196 -3.81 -14.81 -15.25
CA LEU A 196 -4.29 -13.77 -14.32
C LEU A 196 -5.65 -14.10 -13.68
N LYS A 197 -6.44 -14.99 -14.29
CA LYS A 197 -7.70 -15.49 -13.69
C LYS A 197 -7.47 -16.33 -12.42
N GLU A 198 -6.26 -16.77 -12.15
CA GLU A 198 -5.92 -17.47 -10.90
C GLU A 198 -6.07 -16.55 -9.67
N PHE A 199 -5.94 -15.22 -9.85
CA PHE A 199 -6.14 -14.25 -8.78
C PHE A 199 -7.60 -13.89 -8.54
N GLY A 200 -8.50 -14.21 -9.46
CA GLY A 200 -9.94 -13.93 -9.38
C GLY A 200 -10.59 -13.78 -10.76
N PRO A 201 -11.91 -13.61 -10.82
CA PRO A 201 -12.60 -13.34 -12.07
C PRO A 201 -11.99 -12.14 -12.79
N LEU A 202 -11.75 -12.28 -14.10
CA LEU A 202 -11.18 -11.23 -14.91
C LEU A 202 -12.26 -10.56 -15.75
N THR A 203 -12.36 -9.23 -15.63
CA THR A 203 -13.24 -8.37 -16.40
C THR A 203 -12.41 -7.46 -17.30
N GLU A 204 -12.63 -7.54 -18.61
CA GLU A 204 -12.05 -6.58 -19.56
C GLU A 204 -12.89 -5.31 -19.55
N VAL A 205 -12.23 -4.17 -19.31
CA VAL A 205 -12.87 -2.85 -19.22
C VAL A 205 -12.65 -2.09 -20.52
N LYS A 206 -13.71 -1.53 -21.08
CA LYS A 206 -13.65 -0.72 -22.32
C LYS A 206 -13.67 0.76 -22.00
N VAL A 207 -13.07 1.58 -22.88
CA VAL A 207 -13.02 3.05 -22.72
C VAL A 207 -14.40 3.66 -22.47
N GLY A 208 -15.43 3.21 -23.21
CA GLY A 208 -16.80 3.69 -23.05
C GLY A 208 -17.40 3.42 -21.65
N GLU A 209 -16.96 2.37 -20.96
CA GLU A 209 -17.44 2.03 -19.61
C GLU A 209 -16.79 2.91 -18.54
N LEU A 210 -15.60 3.42 -18.80
CA LEU A 210 -14.88 4.29 -17.85
C LEU A 210 -15.41 5.74 -17.84
N PHE A 211 -15.98 6.21 -18.95
CA PHE A 211 -16.33 7.60 -19.15
C PHE A 211 -17.85 7.83 -19.40
N ASN A 212 -18.64 6.78 -19.42
CA ASN A 212 -20.09 6.93 -19.45
C ASN A 212 -20.58 7.40 -18.08
N ARG A 213 -20.90 8.68 -18.03
CA ARG A 213 -21.70 9.30 -16.96
C ARG A 213 -23.16 9.33 -17.35
#